data_b611edce02083ba9a187318a902c4256
#
_entry.id   b611edce02083ba9a187318a902c4256
#
_cell.length_a   1.000
_cell.length_b   1.000
_cell.length_c   1.000
_cell.angle_alpha   90.00
_cell.angle_beta   90.00
_cell.angle_gamma   90.00
#
_symmetry.space_group_name_H-M   'P 1'
#
loop_
_entity.id
_entity.type
_entity.pdbx_description
1 polymer ?
#
loop_
_entity_poly.entity_id
_entity_poly.type
_entity_poly.pdbx_seq_one_letter_code
_entity_poly.pdbx_strand_id
1 'polypeptide(L)'
;MPETLEALERQRTKLYEQLKTLGDFRPGIISVNFRKCGKTNCACARRGHQGHGPQYLWNTTQGGQSRAQNLRMGPQLEKVRKELATHRIFLGLCQRLVEVNEQICQLRPVQEVKDEKELEALKKKLHKQFSARWPKK
;
A
#
# COMPACT_ATOMS: atom_id res chain seq x y z
N MET A 1 -27.02 -12.81 1.51
CA MET A 1 -26.93 -13.41 2.84
C MET A 1 -25.71 -12.86 3.59
N PRO A 2 -25.89 -12.55 4.88
CA PRO A 2 -24.71 -12.13 5.64
C PRO A 2 -23.71 -13.29 5.75
N GLU A 3 -22.45 -12.97 5.62
CA GLU A 3 -21.40 -13.97 5.71
C GLU A 3 -21.21 -14.43 7.15
N THR A 4 -20.93 -15.73 7.32
CA THR A 4 -20.67 -16.30 8.63
C THR A 4 -19.23 -16.02 9.05
N LEU A 5 -18.96 -16.09 10.34
CA LEU A 5 -17.61 -15.94 10.87
C LEU A 5 -16.66 -16.97 10.24
N GLU A 6 -17.11 -18.22 10.12
CA GLU A 6 -16.30 -19.30 9.53
C GLU A 6 -15.97 -19.03 8.06
N ALA A 7 -16.93 -18.50 7.31
CA ALA A 7 -16.71 -18.16 5.90
C ALA A 7 -15.67 -17.02 5.78
N LEU A 8 -15.77 -16.03 6.64
CA LEU A 8 -14.81 -14.91 6.67
C LEU A 8 -13.42 -15.38 7.08
N GLU A 9 -13.32 -16.28 8.04
CA GLU A 9 -12.04 -16.85 8.44
C GLU A 9 -11.39 -17.64 7.29
N ARG A 10 -12.18 -18.36 6.50
CA ARG A 10 -11.69 -19.06 5.30
C ARG A 10 -11.20 -18.07 4.25
N GLN A 11 -11.92 -16.98 4.03
CA GLN A 11 -11.48 -15.92 3.12
C GLN A 11 -10.16 -15.31 3.57
N ARG A 12 -10.04 -15.04 4.87
CA ARG A 12 -8.80 -14.50 5.44
C ARG A 12 -7.62 -15.44 5.18
N THR A 13 -7.80 -16.72 5.44
CA THR A 13 -6.76 -17.73 5.21
C THR A 13 -6.33 -17.74 3.74
N LYS A 14 -7.30 -17.68 2.83
CA LYS A 14 -7.02 -17.60 1.38
C LYS A 14 -6.21 -16.38 1.02
N LEU A 15 -6.55 -15.23 1.59
CA LEU A 15 -5.82 -13.98 1.34
C LEU A 15 -4.38 -14.06 1.82
N TYR A 16 -4.14 -14.64 2.99
CA TYR A 16 -2.77 -14.85 3.48
C TYR A 16 -1.99 -15.79 2.57
N GLU A 17 -2.64 -16.85 2.06
CA GLU A 17 -1.97 -17.77 1.11
C GLU A 17 -1.62 -17.06 -0.19
N GLN A 18 -2.51 -16.20 -0.70
CA GLN A 18 -2.23 -15.42 -1.89
C GLN A 18 -1.07 -14.45 -1.69
N LEU A 19 -1.01 -13.78 -0.52
CA LEU A 19 0.10 -12.91 -0.18
C LEU A 19 1.43 -13.67 -0.14
N LYS A 20 1.41 -14.87 0.41
CA LYS A 20 2.60 -15.72 0.53
C LYS A 20 3.17 -16.11 -0.84
N THR A 21 2.32 -16.23 -1.85
CA THR A 21 2.74 -16.68 -3.19
C THR A 21 3.25 -15.56 -4.09
N LEU A 22 3.14 -14.30 -3.66
CA LEU A 22 3.62 -13.18 -4.46
C LEU A 22 5.14 -13.23 -4.61
N GLY A 23 5.61 -12.93 -5.81
CA GLY A 23 7.04 -12.78 -6.08
C GLY A 23 7.54 -11.40 -5.66
N ASP A 24 8.67 -11.02 -6.23
CA ASP A 24 9.29 -9.73 -5.95
C ASP A 24 8.38 -8.58 -6.35
N PHE A 25 8.35 -7.55 -5.52
CA PHE A 25 7.59 -6.35 -5.84
C PHE A 25 8.28 -5.11 -5.28
N ARG A 26 8.00 -3.99 -5.93
CA ARG A 26 8.48 -2.68 -5.49
C ARG A 26 7.39 -1.64 -5.71
N PRO A 27 7.36 -0.59 -4.87
CA PRO A 27 6.41 0.50 -5.05
C PRO A 27 6.84 1.46 -6.15
N GLY A 28 5.94 2.32 -6.55
CA GLY A 28 6.25 3.42 -7.46
C GLY A 28 5.57 3.28 -8.80
N ILE A 29 6.02 4.13 -9.72
CA ILE A 29 5.47 4.20 -11.08
C ILE A 29 6.61 4.30 -12.09
N ILE A 30 6.31 3.95 -13.33
CA ILE A 30 7.21 4.21 -14.46
C ILE A 30 6.67 5.44 -15.20
N SER A 31 7.52 6.47 -15.37
CA SER A 31 7.20 7.62 -16.17
C SER A 31 8.01 7.59 -17.47
N VAL A 32 7.42 8.12 -18.54
CA VAL A 32 8.06 8.23 -19.85
C VAL A 32 8.31 9.70 -20.11
N ASN A 33 9.56 10.08 -20.22
CA ASN A 33 9.94 11.49 -20.33
C ASN A 33 10.74 11.76 -21.61
N PHE A 34 10.58 12.96 -22.10
CA PHE A 34 11.39 13.52 -23.20
C PHE A 34 12.07 14.76 -22.68
N ARG A 35 13.30 14.99 -23.09
CA ARG A 35 14.09 16.08 -22.53
C ARG A 35 14.92 16.77 -23.60
N LYS A 36 14.86 18.09 -23.61
CA LYS A 36 15.75 18.90 -24.48
C LYS A 36 17.12 18.95 -23.87
N CYS A 37 18.16 18.80 -24.74
CA CYS A 37 19.55 18.72 -24.27
C CYS A 37 20.17 20.07 -23.92
N GLY A 38 19.50 21.18 -24.29
CA GLY A 38 19.99 22.51 -24.01
C GLY A 38 20.98 23.05 -25.07
N LYS A 39 21.39 22.23 -26.04
CA LYS A 39 22.26 22.66 -27.11
C LYS A 39 21.45 23.40 -28.18
N THR A 40 21.90 24.60 -28.57
CA THR A 40 21.19 25.43 -29.54
C THR A 40 21.24 24.85 -30.95
N ASN A 41 22.29 24.07 -31.24
CA ASN A 41 22.48 23.46 -32.59
C ASN A 41 21.82 22.08 -32.72
N CYS A 42 21.11 21.62 -31.68
CA CYS A 42 20.42 20.34 -31.74
C CYS A 42 19.01 20.51 -32.29
N ALA A 43 18.54 19.50 -33.05
CA ALA A 43 17.18 19.51 -33.59
C ALA A 43 16.10 19.62 -32.49
N CYS A 44 16.40 19.14 -31.28
CA CYS A 44 15.47 19.20 -30.17
C CYS A 44 15.19 20.63 -29.69
N ALA A 45 16.06 21.59 -30.06
CA ALA A 45 15.89 23.01 -29.74
C ALA A 45 14.74 23.66 -30.52
N ARG A 46 14.28 23.03 -31.60
CA ARG A 46 13.18 23.54 -32.41
C ARG A 46 11.91 23.66 -31.61
N ARG A 47 11.18 24.74 -31.86
CA ARG A 47 9.88 24.96 -31.27
C ARG A 47 8.94 23.83 -31.66
N GLY A 48 8.24 23.23 -30.67
CA GLY A 48 7.34 22.11 -30.90
C GLY A 48 8.00 20.74 -30.88
N HIS A 49 9.32 20.67 -30.82
CA HIS A 49 10.04 19.39 -30.68
C HIS A 49 9.90 18.89 -29.24
N GLN A 50 9.56 17.61 -29.07
CA GLN A 50 9.32 17.03 -27.72
C GLN A 50 10.59 16.79 -26.93
N GLY A 51 11.77 16.82 -27.58
CA GLY A 51 13.06 16.55 -26.95
C GLY A 51 13.56 15.13 -27.23
N HIS A 52 14.69 14.81 -26.65
CA HIS A 52 15.29 13.48 -26.73
C HIS A 52 14.54 12.50 -25.84
N GLY A 53 14.49 11.27 -26.26
CA GLY A 53 13.86 10.21 -25.52
C GLY A 53 13.24 9.19 -26.45
N PRO A 54 12.35 8.32 -25.94
CA PRO A 54 11.84 8.34 -24.56
C PRO A 54 12.86 7.89 -23.54
N GLN A 55 12.79 8.48 -22.36
CA GLN A 55 13.50 8.02 -21.17
C GLN A 55 12.49 7.40 -20.22
N TYR A 56 12.84 6.25 -19.67
CA TYR A 56 11.97 5.52 -18.74
C TYR A 56 12.54 5.66 -17.35
N LEU A 57 11.73 6.17 -16.43
CA LEU A 57 12.13 6.43 -15.05
C LEU A 57 11.24 5.67 -14.11
N TRP A 58 11.86 4.95 -13.18
CA TRP A 58 11.12 4.42 -12.03
C TRP A 58 11.15 5.48 -10.94
N ASN A 59 9.96 5.95 -10.57
CA ASN A 59 9.80 6.97 -9.54
C ASN A 59 9.15 6.37 -8.31
N THR A 60 9.73 6.67 -7.14
CA THR A 60 9.19 6.24 -5.86
C THR A 60 9.43 7.32 -4.81
N THR A 61 8.62 7.31 -3.76
CA THR A 61 8.75 8.24 -2.63
C THR A 61 8.85 7.42 -1.35
N GLN A 62 9.91 7.65 -0.59
CA GLN A 62 10.13 7.00 0.69
C GLN A 62 10.55 8.04 1.72
N GLY A 63 9.90 8.02 2.89
CA GLY A 63 10.24 8.95 3.97
C GLY A 63 10.17 10.42 3.55
N GLY A 64 9.23 10.78 2.66
CA GLY A 64 9.08 12.12 2.15
C GLY A 64 10.05 12.49 1.06
N GLN A 65 10.96 11.59 0.68
CA GLN A 65 11.94 11.85 -0.38
C GLN A 65 11.55 11.12 -1.66
N SER A 66 11.54 11.87 -2.76
CA SER A 66 11.30 11.32 -4.09
C SER A 66 12.62 10.84 -4.69
N ARG A 67 12.58 9.66 -5.31
CA ARG A 67 13.72 9.06 -6.00
C ARG A 67 13.32 8.70 -7.41
N ALA A 68 14.25 8.87 -8.34
CA ALA A 68 14.05 8.48 -9.72
C ALA A 68 15.26 7.68 -10.21
N GLN A 69 15.01 6.58 -10.90
CA GLN A 69 16.05 5.76 -11.48
C GLN A 69 15.78 5.56 -12.96
N ASN A 70 16.81 5.80 -13.79
CA ASN A 70 16.73 5.53 -15.22
C ASN A 70 16.67 4.02 -15.46
N LEU A 71 15.76 3.62 -16.34
CA LEU A 71 15.61 2.22 -16.73
C LEU A 71 15.98 2.05 -18.20
N ARG A 72 16.69 0.98 -18.49
CA ARG A 72 17.02 0.62 -19.87
C ARG A 72 15.83 -0.06 -20.52
N MET A 73 15.55 0.32 -21.75
CA MET A 73 14.59 -0.41 -22.57
C MET A 73 15.03 -1.86 -22.72
N GLY A 74 14.11 -2.79 -22.49
CA GLY A 74 14.36 -4.22 -22.61
C GLY A 74 14.16 -4.94 -21.28
N PRO A 75 15.03 -5.90 -20.95
CA PRO A 75 14.81 -6.76 -19.76
C PRO A 75 14.70 -5.99 -18.45
N GLN A 76 15.44 -4.90 -18.27
CA GLN A 76 15.36 -4.10 -17.05
C GLN A 76 13.97 -3.43 -16.90
N LEU A 77 13.50 -2.79 -17.95
CA LEU A 77 12.18 -2.15 -17.95
C LEU A 77 11.08 -3.18 -17.71
N GLU A 78 11.19 -4.33 -18.36
CA GLU A 78 10.20 -5.42 -18.19
C GLU A 78 10.20 -5.96 -16.77
N LYS A 79 11.38 -6.13 -16.17
CA LYS A 79 11.52 -6.57 -14.77
C LYS A 79 10.81 -5.60 -13.82
N VAL A 80 11.11 -4.31 -13.94
CA VAL A 80 10.51 -3.29 -13.06
C VAL A 80 9.00 -3.22 -13.27
N ARG A 81 8.54 -3.29 -14.52
CA ARG A 81 7.11 -3.29 -14.83
C ARG A 81 6.37 -4.42 -14.11
N LYS A 82 6.94 -5.61 -14.13
CA LYS A 82 6.37 -6.77 -13.44
C LYS A 82 6.35 -6.58 -11.92
N GLU A 83 7.44 -6.05 -11.37
CA GLU A 83 7.55 -5.81 -9.93
C GLU A 83 6.52 -4.78 -9.46
N LEU A 84 6.29 -3.73 -10.24
CA LEU A 84 5.28 -2.73 -9.95
C LEU A 84 3.87 -3.31 -10.03
N ALA A 85 3.61 -4.18 -11.00
CA ALA A 85 2.33 -4.87 -11.14
C ALA A 85 2.06 -5.75 -9.92
N THR A 86 3.06 -6.49 -9.46
CA THR A 86 2.96 -7.33 -8.27
C THR A 86 2.67 -6.50 -7.03
N HIS A 87 3.28 -5.31 -6.91
CA HIS A 87 3.00 -4.41 -5.80
C HIS A 87 1.54 -3.96 -5.76
N ARG A 88 0.94 -3.68 -6.93
CA ARG A 88 -0.48 -3.32 -7.01
C ARG A 88 -1.36 -4.48 -6.54
N ILE A 89 -1.00 -5.71 -6.90
CA ILE A 89 -1.71 -6.90 -6.44
C ILE A 89 -1.60 -7.01 -4.92
N PHE A 90 -0.40 -6.79 -4.38
CA PHE A 90 -0.15 -6.80 -2.94
C PHE A 90 -1.05 -5.79 -2.21
N LEU A 91 -1.12 -4.55 -2.71
CA LEU A 91 -1.96 -3.51 -2.11
C LEU A 91 -3.45 -3.90 -2.13
N GLY A 92 -3.91 -4.46 -3.24
CA GLY A 92 -5.30 -4.91 -3.36
C GLY A 92 -5.62 -6.03 -2.38
N LEU A 93 -4.71 -6.99 -2.22
CA LEU A 93 -4.89 -8.09 -1.28
C LEU A 93 -4.89 -7.58 0.17
N CYS A 94 -4.01 -6.64 0.49
CA CYS A 94 -3.96 -6.03 1.82
C CYS A 94 -5.26 -5.30 2.15
N GLN A 95 -5.81 -4.56 1.19
CA GLN A 95 -7.07 -3.86 1.38
C GLN A 95 -8.21 -4.85 1.65
N ARG A 96 -8.30 -5.90 0.85
CA ARG A 96 -9.31 -6.95 1.08
C ARG A 96 -9.13 -7.62 2.44
N LEU A 97 -7.88 -7.87 2.82
CA LEU A 97 -7.57 -8.47 4.12
C LEU A 97 -8.06 -7.60 5.27
N VAL A 98 -7.86 -6.28 5.17
CA VAL A 98 -8.36 -5.33 6.17
C VAL A 98 -9.89 -5.39 6.25
N GLU A 99 -10.57 -5.37 5.09
CA GLU A 99 -12.04 -5.43 5.04
C GLU A 99 -12.57 -6.72 5.68
N VAL A 100 -11.97 -7.86 5.33
CA VAL A 100 -12.37 -9.16 5.87
C VAL A 100 -12.12 -9.21 7.38
N ASN A 101 -10.96 -8.76 7.83
CA ASN A 101 -10.63 -8.76 9.26
C ASN A 101 -11.54 -7.82 10.05
N GLU A 102 -11.91 -6.68 9.49
CA GLU A 102 -12.86 -5.77 10.12
C GLU A 102 -14.21 -6.45 10.34
N GLN A 103 -14.71 -7.17 9.34
CA GLN A 103 -15.95 -7.92 9.45
C GLN A 103 -15.83 -9.03 10.51
N ILE A 104 -14.69 -9.73 10.54
CA ILE A 104 -14.43 -10.75 11.55
C ILE A 104 -14.47 -10.13 12.95
N CYS A 105 -13.82 -8.97 13.13
CA CYS A 105 -13.83 -8.29 14.42
C CYS A 105 -15.25 -7.93 14.87
N GLN A 106 -16.10 -7.49 13.95
CA GLN A 106 -17.48 -7.13 14.27
C GLN A 106 -18.32 -8.35 14.66
N LEU A 107 -18.05 -9.49 14.03
CA LEU A 107 -18.82 -10.72 14.31
C LEU A 107 -18.29 -11.52 15.51
N ARG A 108 -17.01 -11.34 15.86
CA ARG A 108 -16.40 -12.08 16.98
C ARG A 108 -17.02 -11.61 18.29
N PRO A 109 -17.53 -12.54 19.12
CA PRO A 109 -18.17 -12.14 20.37
C PRO A 109 -17.21 -11.47 21.33
N VAL A 110 -17.74 -10.52 22.07
CA VAL A 110 -17.01 -9.86 23.14
C VAL A 110 -16.90 -10.83 24.33
N GLN A 111 -15.72 -10.92 24.93
CA GLN A 111 -15.54 -11.70 26.14
C GLN A 111 -16.10 -10.93 27.34
N GLU A 112 -17.09 -11.51 28.00
CA GLU A 112 -17.71 -10.89 29.16
C GLU A 112 -16.80 -11.06 30.39
N VAL A 113 -16.71 -10.01 31.20
CA VAL A 113 -16.04 -10.05 32.49
C VAL A 113 -17.10 -10.24 33.57
N LYS A 114 -17.13 -11.41 34.18
CA LYS A 114 -18.18 -11.78 35.16
C LYS A 114 -17.89 -11.27 36.56
N ASP A 115 -16.62 -11.07 36.92
CA ASP A 115 -16.25 -10.57 38.24
C ASP A 115 -16.37 -9.05 38.29
N GLU A 116 -17.15 -8.54 39.23
CA GLU A 116 -17.39 -7.10 39.38
C GLU A 116 -16.09 -6.34 39.67
N LYS A 117 -15.17 -6.92 40.45
CA LYS A 117 -13.89 -6.28 40.76
C LYS A 117 -13.02 -6.14 39.53
N GLU A 118 -12.96 -7.20 38.72
CA GLU A 118 -12.20 -7.17 37.47
C GLU A 118 -12.81 -6.17 36.49
N LEU A 119 -14.13 -6.11 36.41
CA LEU A 119 -14.83 -5.17 35.55
C LEU A 119 -14.56 -3.73 35.95
N GLU A 120 -14.62 -3.42 37.26
CA GLU A 120 -14.33 -2.06 37.73
C GLU A 120 -12.85 -1.68 37.50
N ALA A 121 -11.93 -2.64 37.71
CA ALA A 121 -10.53 -2.41 37.42
C ALA A 121 -10.29 -2.11 35.93
N LEU A 122 -10.96 -2.85 35.05
CA LEU A 122 -10.87 -2.64 33.61
C LEU A 122 -11.44 -1.28 33.21
N LYS A 123 -12.59 -0.90 33.77
CA LYS A 123 -13.20 0.41 33.51
C LYS A 123 -12.26 1.55 33.89
N LYS A 124 -11.64 1.46 35.07
CA LYS A 124 -10.68 2.47 35.54
C LYS A 124 -9.48 2.56 34.64
N LYS A 125 -8.94 1.43 34.22
CA LYS A 125 -7.80 1.36 33.32
C LYS A 125 -8.11 2.02 31.98
N LEU A 126 -9.25 1.69 31.40
CA LEU A 126 -9.68 2.22 30.12
C LEU A 126 -10.00 3.72 30.21
N HIS A 127 -10.67 4.14 31.28
CA HIS A 127 -10.98 5.55 31.49
C HIS A 127 -9.70 6.38 31.55
N LYS A 128 -8.73 5.92 32.33
CA LYS A 128 -7.42 6.59 32.43
C LYS A 128 -6.71 6.65 31.07
N GLN A 129 -6.72 5.54 30.33
CA GLN A 129 -6.05 5.43 29.04
C GLN A 129 -6.67 6.36 28.02
N PHE A 130 -7.99 6.43 27.93
CA PHE A 130 -8.68 7.24 26.92
C PHE A 130 -8.85 8.69 27.30
N SER A 131 -8.96 9.01 28.60
CA SER A 131 -9.08 10.39 29.03
C SER A 131 -7.83 11.22 28.73
N ALA A 132 -6.67 10.59 28.67
CA ALA A 132 -5.43 11.26 28.30
C ALA A 132 -5.44 11.81 26.86
N ARG A 133 -6.34 11.30 26.02
CA ARG A 133 -6.48 11.70 24.60
C ARG A 133 -7.62 12.69 24.37
N TRP A 134 -8.40 13.00 25.44
CA TRP A 134 -9.51 13.94 25.28
C TRP A 134 -8.97 15.34 25.12
N PRO A 135 -9.55 16.15 24.18
CA PRO A 135 -9.10 17.51 24.03
C PRO A 135 -9.34 18.29 25.31
N LYS A 136 -8.34 19.05 25.74
CA LYS A 136 -8.46 19.91 26.91
C LYS A 136 -9.31 21.11 26.53
N LYS A 137 -10.29 21.40 27.35
CA LYS A 137 -11.12 22.60 27.18
C LYS A 137 -10.36 23.86 27.54
#